data_1599b7b246cc5ec9c0b52013fc6d4ca7
#
_entry.id   1599b7b246cc5ec9c0b52013fc6d4ca7
#
_cell.length_a   1.000
_cell.length_b   1.000
_cell.length_c   1.000
_cell.angle_alpha   90.00
_cell.angle_beta   90.00
_cell.angle_gamma   90.00
#
_symmetry.space_group_name_H-M   'P 1'
#
loop_
_entity.id
_entity.type
_entity.pdbx_description
1 polymer ?
#
loop_
_entity_poly.entity_id
_entity_poly.type
_entity_poly.pdbx_seq_one_letter_code
_entity_poly.pdbx_strand_id
1 'polypeptide(L)'
;MNESILIDRQTEMDETMLTGMRLTEEGVGFERFRKRFGAEIEDVYPKEIEELKEKKLVEVDDERVRLTKGGRLVANWVFEKFV
;
A
#
# COMPACT_ATOMS: atom_id res chain seq x y z
N MET A 1 15.17 -19.20 -16.59
CA MET A 1 14.61 -18.78 -16.24
C MET A 1 14.27 -18.40 -15.34
N ASN A 2 14.37 -18.19 -14.98
CA ASN A 2 14.08 -17.87 -14.06
C ASN A 2 13.22 -17.15 -13.48
N GLU A 3 13.05 -17.80 -12.85
CA GLU A 3 11.98 -17.53 -12.03
C GLU A 3 12.19 -16.35 -11.20
N SER A 4 13.38 -16.02 -10.94
CA SER A 4 13.76 -14.80 -10.28
C SER A 4 13.32 -13.60 -11.09
N ILE A 5 13.03 -13.84 -12.34
CA ILE A 5 12.54 -12.80 -13.21
C ILE A 5 11.05 -12.67 -13.10
N LEU A 6 10.43 -13.69 -12.54
CA LEU A 6 8.98 -13.73 -12.43
C LEU A 6 8.55 -13.29 -11.05
N ILE A 7 8.72 -12.00 -10.79
CA ILE A 7 8.15 -11.40 -9.59
C ILE A 7 6.66 -11.48 -9.77
N ASP A 8 5.97 -12.17 -8.88
CA ASP A 8 4.55 -12.30 -9.07
C ASP A 8 3.86 -10.98 -8.81
N ARG A 9 2.67 -10.87 -9.33
CA ARG A 9 1.91 -9.64 -9.28
C ARG A 9 1.65 -9.15 -7.86
N GLN A 10 1.41 -10.08 -6.94
CA GLN A 10 1.18 -9.73 -5.55
C GLN A 10 2.42 -9.08 -4.94
N THR A 11 3.59 -9.60 -5.23
CA THR A 11 4.83 -9.02 -4.75
C THR A 11 5.04 -7.60 -5.27
N GLU A 12 4.74 -7.38 -6.55
CA GLU A 12 4.85 -6.05 -7.12
C GLU A 12 3.89 -5.07 -6.48
N MET A 13 2.67 -5.52 -6.19
CA MET A 13 1.69 -4.68 -5.52
C MET A 13 2.14 -4.35 -4.10
N ASP A 14 2.65 -5.33 -3.38
CA ASP A 14 3.17 -5.13 -2.03
C ASP A 14 4.31 -4.12 -2.02
N GLU A 15 5.25 -4.26 -2.95
CA GLU A 15 6.34 -3.32 -3.06
C GLU A 15 5.89 -1.92 -3.42
N THR A 16 4.87 -1.81 -4.26
CA THR A 16 4.31 -0.52 -4.63
C THR A 16 3.70 0.17 -3.42
N MET A 17 2.98 -0.59 -2.59
CA MET A 17 2.40 -0.04 -1.36
C MET A 17 3.50 0.40 -0.40
N LEU A 18 4.50 -0.45 -0.19
CA LEU A 18 5.60 -0.14 0.71
C LEU A 18 6.36 1.11 0.25
N THR A 19 6.70 1.16 -1.02
CA THR A 19 7.46 2.27 -1.58
C THR A 19 6.67 3.57 -1.50
N GLY A 20 5.41 3.52 -1.89
CA GLY A 20 4.57 4.71 -1.87
C GLY A 20 4.37 5.28 -0.48
N MET A 21 4.12 4.42 0.49
CA MET A 21 3.91 4.86 1.86
C MET A 21 5.20 5.27 2.56
N ARG A 22 6.30 4.62 2.22
CA ARG A 22 7.57 4.86 2.89
C ARG A 22 8.34 6.06 2.37
N LEU A 23 8.35 6.24 1.05
CA LEU A 23 9.18 7.25 0.42
C LEU A 23 8.48 8.56 0.11
N THR A 24 7.16 8.60 0.16
CA THR A 24 6.44 9.81 -0.20
C THR A 24 5.40 10.17 0.85
N GLU A 25 5.19 11.46 1.01
CA GLU A 25 4.13 11.93 1.87
C GLU A 25 2.78 11.81 1.16
N GLU A 26 2.82 11.66 -0.15
CA GLU A 26 1.61 11.53 -0.94
C GLU A 26 0.98 10.15 -0.83
N GLY A 27 1.78 9.13 -0.46
CA GLY A 27 1.27 7.78 -0.34
C GLY A 27 1.11 7.10 -1.69
N VAL A 28 0.09 6.25 -1.80
CA VAL A 28 -0.16 5.48 -3.01
C VAL A 28 -1.45 5.98 -3.66
N GLY A 29 -1.34 6.42 -4.91
CA GLY A 29 -2.49 6.90 -5.66
C GLY A 29 -3.35 5.75 -6.18
N PHE A 30 -4.65 5.86 -6.01
CA PHE A 30 -5.58 4.82 -6.47
C PHE A 30 -5.58 4.67 -7.98
N GLU A 31 -5.61 5.79 -8.69
CA GLU A 31 -5.61 5.75 -10.15
C GLU A 31 -4.34 5.14 -10.70
N ARG A 32 -3.20 5.53 -10.14
CA ARG A 32 -1.91 5.01 -10.58
C ARG A 32 -1.82 3.51 -10.34
N PHE A 33 -2.29 3.05 -9.20
CA PHE A 33 -2.30 1.64 -8.86
C PHE A 33 -3.21 0.86 -9.81
N ARG A 34 -4.39 1.41 -10.07
CA ARG A 34 -5.35 0.77 -10.97
C ARG A 34 -4.81 0.68 -12.39
N LYS A 35 -4.18 1.73 -12.88
CA LYS A 35 -3.60 1.72 -14.22
C LYS A 35 -2.49 0.68 -14.35
N ARG A 36 -1.71 0.53 -13.30
CA ARG A 36 -0.60 -0.41 -13.34
C ARG A 36 -1.02 -1.85 -13.18
N PHE A 37 -1.97 -2.11 -12.30
CA PHE A 37 -2.33 -3.48 -11.94
C PHE A 37 -3.73 -3.90 -12.36
N GLY A 38 -4.54 -2.97 -12.81
CA GLY A 38 -5.90 -3.28 -13.21
C GLY A 38 -6.81 -3.66 -12.04
N ALA A 39 -6.46 -3.26 -10.83
CA ALA A 39 -7.23 -3.59 -9.63
C ALA A 39 -7.22 -2.41 -8.67
N GLU A 40 -8.23 -2.35 -7.83
CA GLU A 40 -8.33 -1.32 -6.81
C GLU A 40 -7.55 -1.73 -5.56
N ILE A 41 -6.88 -0.78 -4.93
CA ILE A 41 -6.15 -1.04 -3.69
C ILE A 41 -7.07 -1.66 -2.64
N GLU A 42 -8.27 -1.11 -2.50
CA GLU A 42 -9.21 -1.59 -1.50
C GLU A 42 -9.74 -2.99 -1.80
N ASP A 43 -9.69 -3.42 -3.05
CA ASP A 43 -10.08 -4.78 -3.41
C ASP A 43 -8.95 -5.78 -3.13
N VAL A 44 -7.71 -5.34 -3.26
CA VAL A 44 -6.56 -6.20 -3.02
C VAL A 44 -6.23 -6.31 -1.54
N TYR A 45 -6.39 -5.22 -0.82
CA TYR A 45 -6.03 -5.14 0.60
C TYR A 45 -7.21 -4.68 1.47
N PRO A 46 -8.37 -5.32 1.38
CA PRO A 46 -9.54 -4.82 2.12
C PRO A 46 -9.36 -4.83 3.63
N LYS A 47 -8.78 -5.90 4.16
CA LYS A 47 -8.61 -6.03 5.60
C LYS A 47 -7.49 -5.15 6.12
N GLU A 48 -6.40 -5.10 5.36
CA GLU A 48 -5.24 -4.29 5.74
C GLU A 48 -5.60 -2.82 5.82
N ILE A 49 -6.24 -2.32 4.78
CA ILE A 49 -6.62 -0.91 4.74
C ILE A 49 -7.64 -0.59 5.83
N GLU A 50 -8.63 -1.45 6.02
CA GLU A 50 -9.64 -1.23 7.04
C GLU A 50 -9.03 -1.19 8.44
N GLU A 51 -8.15 -2.13 8.75
CA GLU A 51 -7.49 -2.15 10.04
C GLU A 51 -6.64 -0.91 10.28
N LEU A 52 -5.89 -0.51 9.27
CA LEU A 52 -5.06 0.68 9.38
C LEU A 52 -5.88 1.95 9.54
N LYS A 53 -7.01 2.02 8.87
CA LYS A 53 -7.92 3.15 9.03
C LYS A 53 -8.51 3.20 10.44
N GLU A 54 -8.92 2.07 10.95
CA GLU A 54 -9.47 2.00 12.30
C GLU A 54 -8.48 2.46 13.35
N LYS A 55 -7.22 2.14 13.15
CA LYS A 55 -6.16 2.54 14.07
C LYS A 55 -5.64 3.94 13.78
N LYS A 56 -6.20 4.59 12.75
CA LYS A 56 -5.82 5.94 12.34
C LYS A 56 -4.36 6.04 11.93
N LEU A 57 -3.84 4.96 11.37
CA LEU A 57 -2.45 4.91 10.91
C LEU A 57 -2.33 5.33 9.46
N VAL A 58 -3.43 5.30 8.71
CA VAL A 58 -3.45 5.81 7.33
C VAL A 58 -4.65 6.72 7.13
N GLU A 59 -4.52 7.62 6.17
CA GLU A 59 -5.62 8.44 5.70
C GLU A 59 -5.95 7.98 4.29
N VAL A 60 -7.23 7.80 4.03
CA VAL A 60 -7.72 7.41 2.72
C VAL A 60 -8.68 8.47 2.22
N ASP A 61 -8.37 9.05 1.07
CA ASP A 61 -9.29 10.00 0.44
C ASP A 61 -9.70 9.45 -0.92
N ASP A 62 -10.29 10.28 -1.76
CA ASP A 62 -10.77 9.85 -3.08
C ASP A 62 -9.64 9.51 -4.03
N GLU A 63 -8.44 9.98 -3.77
CA GLU A 63 -7.32 9.85 -4.69
C GLU A 63 -6.21 8.92 -4.22
N ARG A 64 -6.02 8.77 -2.92
CA ARG A 64 -4.85 8.06 -2.41
C ARG A 64 -5.02 7.57 -0.99
N VAL A 65 -4.09 6.69 -0.60
CA VAL A 65 -3.92 6.26 0.77
C VAL A 65 -2.51 6.65 1.20
N ARG A 66 -2.38 7.21 2.39
CA ARG A 66 -1.07 7.65 2.91
C ARG A 66 -0.99 7.45 4.42
N LEU A 67 0.24 7.40 4.93
CA LEU A 67 0.45 7.29 6.37
C LEU A 67 0.12 8.59 7.07
N THR A 68 -0.48 8.48 8.24
CA THR A 68 -0.65 9.61 9.14
C THR A 68 0.62 9.78 9.97
N LYS A 69 0.66 10.80 10.83
CA LYS A 69 1.77 10.94 11.77
C LYS A 69 1.87 9.73 12.68
N GLY A 70 0.72 9.25 13.17
CA GLY A 70 0.69 8.04 13.99
C GLY A 70 1.21 6.83 13.23
N GLY A 71 0.86 6.73 11.94
CA GLY A 71 1.34 5.63 11.12
C GLY A 71 2.85 5.68 10.94
N ARG A 72 3.42 6.87 10.84
CA ARG A 72 4.87 7.00 10.70
C ARG A 72 5.63 6.56 11.94
N LEU A 73 5.05 6.78 13.11
CA LEU A 73 5.66 6.37 14.37
C LEU A 73 5.73 4.85 14.50
N VAL A 74 4.82 4.15 13.87
CA VAL A 74 4.79 2.68 13.89
C VAL A 74 4.89 2.11 12.49
N ALA A 75 5.67 2.77 11.65
CA ALA A 75 5.77 2.42 10.24
C ALA A 75 6.15 0.97 10.00
N ASN A 76 7.05 0.42 10.83
CA ASN A 76 7.44 -0.97 10.68
C ASN A 76 6.25 -1.91 10.82
N TRP A 77 5.37 -1.63 11.77
CA TRP A 77 4.17 -2.43 11.96
C TRP A 77 3.24 -2.32 10.75
N VAL A 78 3.10 -1.10 10.22
CA VAL A 78 2.27 -0.89 9.03
C VAL A 78 2.84 -1.65 7.84
N PHE A 79 4.15 -1.56 7.64
CA PHE A 79 4.79 -2.20 6.50
C PHE A 79 4.71 -3.72 6.56
N GLU A 80 4.68 -4.31 7.75
CA GLU A 80 4.52 -5.75 7.89
C GLU A 80 3.22 -6.27 7.29
N LYS A 81 2.21 -5.40 7.15
CA LYS A 81 0.96 -5.79 6.53
C LYS A 81 1.10 -6.07 5.04
N PHE A 82 2.16 -5.57 4.43
CA PHE A 82 2.34 -5.65 2.99
C PHE A 82 3.55 -6.50 2.57
N VAL A 83 4.04 -7.33 3.45
CA VAL A 83 5.16 -8.22 3.10
C VAL A 83 4.78 -9.67 3.16
#